data_ff60228422ba8e0cd07899a45c21bb0a
#
_entry.id   ff60228422ba8e0cd07899a45c21bb0a
#
_cell.length_a   1.000
_cell.length_b   1.000
_cell.length_c   1.000
_cell.angle_alpha   90.00
_cell.angle_beta   90.00
_cell.angle_gamma   90.00
#
_symmetry.space_group_name_H-M   'P 1'
#
loop_
_entity.id
_entity.type
_entity.pdbx_description
1 polymer ?
#
loop_
_entity_poly.entity_id
_entity_poly.type
_entity_poly.pdbx_seq_one_letter_code
_entity_poly.pdbx_strand_id
1 'polypeptide(L)'
;MPKKVLIVDDSPAQVRLIQGLLEPEGYWPVGLSDPKRVEEAISVEKPNIILLDVVMPERNGFQVCRELKGNIKFNAIPVILVTSKDTASDRYWGQQQGADGYVTKPFTRDELLRAVRRFV
;
A
#
# COMPACT_ATOMS: atom_id res chain seq x y z
N MET A 1 12.44 -14.00 -10.19
CA MET A 1 10.99 -13.93 -9.89
C MET A 1 10.59 -12.48 -9.69
N PRO A 2 9.58 -11.99 -10.38
CA PRO A 2 9.10 -10.63 -10.13
C PRO A 2 8.53 -10.51 -8.73
N LYS A 3 8.75 -9.34 -8.11
CA LYS A 3 8.19 -9.05 -6.80
C LYS A 3 6.72 -8.65 -6.95
N LYS A 4 5.88 -9.22 -6.12
CA LYS A 4 4.44 -8.97 -6.15
C LYS A 4 4.10 -7.79 -5.24
N VAL A 5 3.36 -6.84 -5.79
CA VAL A 5 2.91 -5.63 -5.08
C VAL A 5 1.40 -5.67 -4.98
N LEU A 6 0.86 -5.66 -3.76
CA LEU A 6 -0.58 -5.56 -3.56
C LEU A 6 -0.95 -4.09 -3.42
N ILE A 7 -1.85 -3.62 -4.27
CA ILE A 7 -2.31 -2.22 -4.28
C ILE A 7 -3.73 -2.20 -3.74
N VAL A 8 -3.92 -1.55 -2.59
CA VAL A 8 -5.23 -1.45 -1.93
C VAL A 8 -5.69 0.01 -2.00
N ASP A 9 -6.70 0.26 -2.81
CA ASP A 9 -7.29 1.59 -3.01
C ASP A 9 -8.70 1.40 -3.52
N ASP A 10 -9.68 2.06 -2.91
CA ASP A 10 -11.09 1.92 -3.31
C ASP A 10 -11.39 2.53 -4.68
N SER A 11 -10.48 3.30 -5.25
CA SER A 11 -10.60 3.85 -6.59
C SER A 11 -9.96 2.93 -7.62
N PRO A 12 -10.73 2.26 -8.48
CA PRO A 12 -10.16 1.43 -9.55
C PRO A 12 -9.23 2.19 -10.48
N ALA A 13 -9.50 3.49 -10.70
CA ALA A 13 -8.65 4.33 -11.53
C ALA A 13 -7.25 4.51 -10.91
N GLN A 14 -7.18 4.69 -9.59
CA GLN A 14 -5.91 4.80 -8.87
C GLN A 14 -5.15 3.48 -8.91
N VAL A 15 -5.85 2.37 -8.74
CA VAL A 15 -5.24 1.03 -8.84
C VAL A 15 -4.59 0.86 -10.22
N ARG A 16 -5.33 1.18 -11.29
CA ARG A 16 -4.81 1.05 -12.66
C ARG A 16 -3.63 1.98 -12.91
N LEU A 17 -3.67 3.19 -12.40
CA LEU A 17 -2.55 4.14 -12.51
C LEU A 17 -1.28 3.54 -11.91
N ILE A 18 -1.37 3.04 -10.69
CA ILE A 18 -0.22 2.49 -9.98
C ILE A 18 0.28 1.21 -10.68
N GLN A 19 -0.64 0.33 -11.11
CA GLN A 19 -0.27 -0.87 -11.88
C GLN A 19 0.52 -0.50 -13.13
N GLY A 20 0.07 0.52 -13.86
CA GLY A 20 0.73 0.98 -15.08
C GLY A 20 2.12 1.56 -14.85
N LEU A 21 2.40 2.07 -13.66
CA LEU A 21 3.72 2.57 -13.30
C LEU A 21 4.67 1.44 -12.88
N LEU A 22 4.14 0.39 -12.26
CA LEU A 22 4.96 -0.70 -11.71
C LEU A 22 5.28 -1.80 -12.72
N GLU A 23 4.36 -2.14 -13.60
CA GLU A 23 4.55 -3.23 -14.57
C GLU A 23 5.79 -3.04 -15.45
N PRO A 24 6.03 -1.84 -16.06
CA PRO A 24 7.22 -1.66 -16.88
C PRO A 24 8.54 -1.81 -16.12
N GLU A 25 8.50 -1.69 -14.79
CA GLU A 25 9.68 -1.81 -13.93
C GLU A 25 9.93 -3.23 -13.46
N GLY A 26 9.16 -4.19 -13.95
CA GLY A 26 9.36 -5.60 -13.64
C GLY A 26 8.63 -6.10 -12.40
N TYR A 27 7.75 -5.31 -11.81
CA TYR A 27 6.93 -5.74 -10.68
C TYR A 27 5.67 -6.45 -11.18
N TRP A 28 5.08 -7.22 -10.29
CA TRP A 28 3.80 -7.89 -10.53
C TRP A 28 2.74 -7.21 -9.65
N PRO A 29 2.01 -6.20 -10.14
CA PRO A 29 1.04 -5.46 -9.34
C PRO A 29 -0.32 -6.12 -9.36
N VAL A 30 -0.85 -6.40 -8.18
CA VAL A 30 -2.19 -6.97 -7.97
C VAL A 30 -3.06 -5.90 -7.30
N GLY A 31 -4.19 -5.59 -7.90
CA GLY A 31 -5.10 -4.56 -7.39
C GLY A 31 -6.21 -5.13 -6.52
N LEU A 32 -6.57 -4.40 -5.49
CA LEU A 32 -7.70 -4.70 -4.61
C LEU A 32 -8.43 -3.41 -4.29
N SER A 33 -9.70 -3.34 -4.65
CA SER A 33 -10.51 -2.13 -4.41
C SER A 33 -11.49 -2.27 -3.24
N ASP A 34 -11.52 -3.41 -2.57
CA ASP A 34 -12.37 -3.64 -1.39
C ASP A 34 -11.50 -3.78 -0.14
N PRO A 35 -11.46 -2.75 0.74
CA PRO A 35 -10.60 -2.79 1.93
C PRO A 35 -10.97 -3.89 2.94
N LYS A 36 -12.19 -4.43 2.86
CA LYS A 36 -12.62 -5.51 3.75
C LYS A 36 -11.96 -6.85 3.42
N ARG A 37 -11.37 -6.98 2.22
CA ARG A 37 -10.79 -8.24 1.75
C ARG A 37 -9.26 -8.26 1.80
N VAL A 38 -8.64 -7.32 2.51
CA VAL A 38 -7.18 -7.19 2.53
C VAL A 38 -6.50 -8.45 3.04
N GLU A 39 -6.91 -8.96 4.19
CA GLU A 39 -6.27 -10.14 4.79
C GLU A 39 -6.42 -11.38 3.90
N GLU A 40 -7.60 -11.56 3.32
CA GLU A 40 -7.84 -12.66 2.36
C GLU A 40 -6.91 -12.52 1.16
N ALA A 41 -6.81 -11.33 0.61
CA ALA A 41 -5.96 -11.08 -0.56
C ALA A 41 -4.48 -11.33 -0.25
N ILE A 42 -4.01 -10.93 0.93
CA ILE A 42 -2.63 -11.18 1.36
C ILE A 42 -2.38 -12.69 1.47
N SER A 43 -3.32 -13.42 2.03
CA SER A 43 -3.19 -14.86 2.21
C SER A 43 -3.14 -15.61 0.88
N VAL A 44 -3.90 -15.15 -0.13
CA VAL A 44 -3.93 -15.75 -1.46
C VAL A 44 -2.73 -15.32 -2.29
N GLU A 45 -2.46 -14.01 -2.35
CA GLU A 45 -1.46 -13.44 -3.25
C GLU A 45 -0.04 -13.50 -2.70
N LYS A 46 0.11 -13.50 -1.39
CA LYS A 46 1.42 -13.50 -0.70
C LYS A 46 2.34 -12.41 -1.24
N PRO A 47 1.91 -11.14 -1.16
CA PRO A 47 2.69 -10.05 -1.74
C PRO A 47 3.99 -9.80 -0.97
N ASN A 48 4.96 -9.21 -1.66
CA ASN A 48 6.23 -8.80 -1.06
C ASN A 48 6.14 -7.42 -0.42
N ILE A 49 5.17 -6.62 -0.82
CA ILE A 49 4.94 -5.27 -0.32
C ILE A 49 3.47 -4.89 -0.54
N ILE A 50 2.94 -4.02 0.31
CA ILE A 50 1.57 -3.52 0.21
C ILE A 50 1.58 -2.01 0.06
N LEU A 51 0.91 -1.50 -0.97
CA LEU A 51 0.63 -0.07 -1.14
C LEU A 51 -0.82 0.15 -0.74
N LEU A 52 -1.06 1.01 0.22
CA LEU A 52 -2.34 1.10 0.91
C LEU A 52 -2.81 2.55 1.01
N ASP A 53 -3.96 2.86 0.43
CA ASP A 53 -4.59 4.17 0.62
C ASP A 53 -5.18 4.27 2.02
N VAL A 54 -5.26 5.50 2.53
CA VAL A 54 -5.84 5.77 3.85
C VAL A 54 -7.34 6.04 3.75
N VAL A 55 -7.76 6.86 2.78
CA VAL A 55 -9.16 7.30 2.68
C VAL A 55 -9.96 6.28 1.88
N MET A 56 -10.60 5.36 2.59
CA MET A 56 -11.45 4.33 2.01
C MET A 56 -12.71 4.16 2.84
N PRO A 57 -13.86 3.81 2.22
CA PRO A 57 -15.09 3.60 2.98
C PRO A 57 -14.98 2.39 3.91
N GLU A 58 -15.68 2.44 5.02
CA GLU A 58 -15.85 1.36 6.00
C GLU A 58 -14.59 1.01 6.79
N ARG A 59 -13.41 1.09 6.20
CA ARG A 59 -12.16 0.69 6.85
C ARG A 59 -11.01 1.55 6.29
N ASN A 60 -10.48 2.48 7.08
CA ASN A 60 -9.41 3.35 6.58
C ASN A 60 -8.05 2.66 6.65
N GLY A 61 -7.10 3.18 5.86
CA GLY A 61 -5.78 2.56 5.74
C GLY A 61 -4.94 2.61 7.00
N PHE A 62 -5.12 3.60 7.87
CA PHE A 62 -4.42 3.63 9.15
C PHE A 62 -4.81 2.43 10.00
N GLN A 63 -6.11 2.13 10.05
CA GLN A 63 -6.64 0.99 10.78
C GLN A 63 -6.12 -0.32 10.19
N VAL A 64 -6.18 -0.46 8.88
CA VAL A 64 -5.67 -1.65 8.19
C VAL A 64 -4.19 -1.87 8.50
N CYS A 65 -3.39 -0.81 8.40
CA CYS A 65 -1.96 -0.87 8.68
C CYS A 65 -1.69 -1.36 10.11
N ARG A 66 -2.38 -0.77 11.09
CA ARG A 66 -2.24 -1.18 12.50
C ARG A 66 -2.59 -2.64 12.69
N GLU A 67 -3.69 -3.10 12.10
CA GLU A 67 -4.14 -4.48 12.24
C GLU A 67 -3.15 -5.45 11.58
N LEU A 68 -2.62 -5.12 10.42
CA LEU A 68 -1.62 -5.96 9.75
C LEU A 68 -0.33 -6.03 10.56
N LYS A 69 0.15 -4.90 11.07
CA LYS A 69 1.39 -4.85 11.85
C LYS A 69 1.24 -5.51 13.22
N GLY A 70 0.02 -5.60 13.73
CA GLY A 70 -0.27 -6.31 14.97
C GLY A 70 -0.52 -7.80 14.80
N ASN A 71 -0.49 -8.30 13.57
CA ASN A 71 -0.78 -9.70 13.28
C ASN A 71 0.50 -10.44 12.87
N ILE A 72 0.86 -11.48 13.62
CA ILE A 72 2.09 -12.24 13.37
C ILE A 72 2.14 -12.84 11.96
N LYS A 73 1.00 -13.10 11.35
CA LYS A 73 0.94 -13.63 9.98
C LYS A 73 1.37 -12.62 8.93
N PHE A 74 1.19 -11.32 9.18
CA PHE A 74 1.34 -10.27 8.18
C PHE A 74 2.38 -9.21 8.52
N ASN A 75 2.85 -9.16 9.77
CA ASN A 75 3.62 -8.01 10.26
C ASN A 75 5.00 -7.85 9.60
N ALA A 76 5.49 -8.87 8.93
CA ALA A 76 6.77 -8.78 8.23
C ALA A 76 6.67 -8.15 6.85
N ILE A 77 5.47 -8.00 6.30
CA ILE A 77 5.28 -7.43 4.97
C ILE A 77 5.37 -5.90 5.05
N PRO A 78 6.26 -5.25 4.29
CA PRO A 78 6.31 -3.79 4.27
C PRO A 78 4.99 -3.18 3.81
N VAL A 79 4.53 -2.14 4.50
CA VAL A 79 3.33 -1.40 4.16
C VAL A 79 3.71 0.05 3.90
N ILE A 80 3.40 0.53 2.70
CA ILE A 80 3.58 1.93 2.32
C ILE A 80 2.20 2.55 2.17
N LEU A 81 1.93 3.61 2.92
CA LEU A 81 0.69 4.37 2.76
C LEU A 81 0.83 5.30 1.56
N VAL A 82 -0.16 5.27 0.66
CA VAL A 82 -0.19 6.09 -0.55
C VAL A 82 -1.49 6.87 -0.55
N THR A 83 -1.46 8.14 -0.17
CA THR A 83 -2.68 8.87 0.16
C THR A 83 -2.56 10.38 -0.08
N SER A 84 -3.70 11.04 -0.23
CA SER A 84 -3.78 12.50 -0.34
C SER A 84 -3.65 13.22 1.01
N LYS A 85 -3.64 12.48 2.12
CA LYS A 85 -3.43 13.05 3.45
C LYS A 85 -1.95 13.39 3.62
N ASP A 86 -1.61 14.68 3.56
CA ASP A 86 -0.23 15.13 3.44
C ASP A 86 0.29 15.98 4.60
N THR A 87 -0.50 16.16 5.66
CA THR A 87 -0.05 16.97 6.81
C THR A 87 1.02 16.23 7.62
N ALA A 88 1.81 16.98 8.39
CA ALA A 88 2.79 16.39 9.29
C ALA A 88 2.12 15.46 10.31
N SER A 89 0.92 15.83 10.77
CA SER A 89 0.14 14.98 11.68
C SER A 89 -0.27 13.67 11.03
N ASP A 90 -0.70 13.71 9.76
CA ASP A 90 -1.07 12.51 9.04
C ASP A 90 0.11 11.55 8.90
N ARG A 91 1.27 12.08 8.52
CA ARG A 91 2.50 11.28 8.36
C ARG A 91 2.94 10.67 9.69
N TYR A 92 2.89 11.46 10.75
CA TYR A 92 3.22 10.98 12.09
C TYR A 92 2.28 9.86 12.52
N TRP A 93 0.97 10.05 12.29
CA TRP A 93 -0.03 9.05 12.64
C TRP A 93 0.19 7.74 11.88
N GLY A 94 0.50 7.83 10.58
CA GLY A 94 0.82 6.66 9.77
C GLY A 94 2.03 5.89 10.32
N GLN A 95 3.06 6.60 10.71
CA GLN A 95 4.25 6.00 11.32
C GLN A 95 3.89 5.30 12.63
N GLN A 96 3.04 5.90 13.44
CA GLN A 96 2.57 5.29 14.70
C GLN A 96 1.76 4.02 14.47
N GLN A 97 1.11 3.89 13.32
CA GLN A 97 0.40 2.65 12.97
C GLN A 97 1.34 1.56 12.44
N GLY A 98 2.61 1.85 12.32
CA GLY A 98 3.61 0.90 11.88
C GLY A 98 3.91 0.91 10.39
N ALA A 99 3.46 1.93 9.65
CA ALA A 99 3.77 2.05 8.23
C ALA A 99 5.27 2.17 8.02
N ASP A 100 5.77 1.49 6.99
CA ASP A 100 7.18 1.48 6.64
C ASP A 100 7.55 2.65 5.71
N GLY A 101 6.57 3.21 5.01
CA GLY A 101 6.75 4.35 4.14
C GLY A 101 5.45 5.12 3.93
N TYR A 102 5.58 6.31 3.33
CA TYR A 102 4.46 7.21 3.13
C TYR A 102 4.68 7.99 1.82
N VAL A 103 3.73 7.89 0.90
CA VAL A 103 3.77 8.60 -0.39
C VAL A 103 2.50 9.43 -0.50
N THR A 104 2.63 10.73 -0.78
CA THR A 104 1.47 11.61 -0.91
C THR A 104 1.01 11.74 -2.36
N LYS A 105 -0.30 11.75 -2.57
CA LYS A 105 -0.92 12.01 -3.87
C LYS A 105 -1.13 13.52 -4.05
N PRO A 106 -0.89 14.06 -5.23
CA PRO A 106 -0.33 13.40 -6.39
C PRO A 106 1.17 13.12 -6.21
N PHE A 107 1.64 12.02 -6.77
CA PHE A 107 3.05 11.65 -6.72
C PHE A 107 3.61 11.55 -8.13
N THR A 108 4.92 11.69 -8.25
CA THR A 108 5.62 11.41 -9.50
C THR A 108 5.91 9.91 -9.58
N ARG A 109 6.14 9.43 -10.80
CA ARG A 109 6.58 8.04 -11.02
C ARG A 109 7.81 7.71 -10.16
N ASP A 110 8.79 8.63 -10.13
CA ASP A 110 10.03 8.40 -9.40
C ASP A 110 9.82 8.36 -7.90
N GLU A 111 8.92 9.19 -7.36
CA GLU A 111 8.59 9.15 -5.94
C GLU A 111 8.00 7.81 -5.53
N LEU A 112 7.06 7.29 -6.33
CA LEU A 112 6.45 6.00 -6.05
C LEU A 112 7.48 4.87 -6.15
N LEU A 113 8.25 4.84 -7.23
CA LEU A 113 9.24 3.80 -7.45
C LEU A 113 10.34 3.82 -6.39
N ARG A 114 10.78 5.01 -5.96
CA ARG A 114 11.78 5.12 -4.90
C ARG A 114 11.27 4.50 -3.61
N ALA A 115 10.02 4.75 -3.25
CA ALA A 115 9.42 4.18 -2.04
C ALA A 115 9.37 2.65 -2.12
N VAL A 116 8.93 2.11 -3.26
CA VAL A 116 8.82 0.67 -3.47
C VAL A 116 10.21 0.00 -3.46
N ARG A 117 11.17 0.61 -4.14
CA ARG A 117 12.54 0.05 -4.27
C ARG A 117 13.30 -0.02 -2.95
N ARG A 118 12.90 0.73 -1.94
CA ARG A 118 13.52 0.63 -0.61
C ARG A 118 13.29 -0.74 0.01
N PHE A 119 12.27 -1.46 -0.38
CA PHE A 119 11.87 -2.72 0.26
C PHE A 119 11.89 -3.92 -0.68
N VAL A 120 11.72 -3.70 -1.93
CA VAL A 120 11.69 -4.74 -2.97
C VAL A 120 12.33 -4.24 -4.24
#